data_22230478fce1cb5beae2933f3627342d
#
_entry.id   22230478fce1cb5beae2933f3627342d
#
_cell.length_a   1.000
_cell.length_b   1.000
_cell.length_c   1.000
_cell.angle_alpha   90.00
_cell.angle_beta   90.00
_cell.angle_gamma   90.00
#
_symmetry.space_group_name_H-M   'P 1'
#
loop_
_entity.id
_entity.type
_entity.pdbx_description
1 polymer ?
#
loop_
_entity_poly.entity_id
_entity_poly.type
_entity_poly.pdbx_seq_one_letter_code
_entity_poly.pdbx_strand_id
1 'polypeptide(L)'
;YSLQTKADTYYWRGEAYYRLNHLEDAARDIRMYLEFTNIKNNEMYGLAHYTLGYIAFKQKEYAKAENWFARYVELAKENSNKAVLADTYNRMGDCNFYARRFAEAQQDYSKAAQLDPSLGDYSLYQEAFVLGLQKDYLGKIHVLNKLIGEYPTSQYQDDALYERGRAYVMMEDNSRAIDSFRELLNKFPESSV
;
A
#
# COMPACT_ATOMS: atom_id res chain seq x y z
N TYR A 1 -33.42 -17.11 13.71
CA TYR A 1 -32.08 -16.89 13.14
C TYR A 1 -31.03 -17.16 14.19
N SER A 2 -29.93 -17.86 13.83
CA SER A 2 -28.82 -18.07 14.74
C SER A 2 -28.05 -16.78 15.02
N LEU A 3 -27.30 -16.74 16.14
CA LEU A 3 -26.42 -15.60 16.44
C LEU A 3 -25.38 -15.38 15.31
N GLN A 4 -24.90 -16.46 14.69
CA GLN A 4 -23.98 -16.37 13.58
C GLN A 4 -24.64 -15.77 12.34
N THR A 5 -25.87 -16.16 12.01
CA THR A 5 -26.63 -15.53 10.90
C THR A 5 -26.82 -14.04 11.12
N LYS A 6 -27.07 -13.63 12.36
CA LYS A 6 -27.16 -12.20 12.73
C LYS A 6 -25.82 -11.49 12.55
N ALA A 7 -24.72 -12.12 12.99
CA ALA A 7 -23.38 -11.57 12.80
C ALA A 7 -23.06 -11.38 11.31
N ASP A 8 -23.28 -12.42 10.50
CA ASP A 8 -23.02 -12.38 9.05
C ASP A 8 -23.87 -11.29 8.36
N THR A 9 -25.10 -11.06 8.83
CA THR A 9 -25.97 -9.99 8.33
C THR A 9 -25.34 -8.61 8.59
N TYR A 10 -24.77 -8.38 9.76
CA TYR A 10 -24.02 -7.14 10.03
C TYR A 10 -22.83 -6.98 9.11
N TYR A 11 -22.05 -8.05 8.89
CA TYR A 11 -20.91 -8.00 7.99
C TYR A 11 -21.33 -7.54 6.58
N TRP A 12 -22.27 -8.22 5.97
CA TRP A 12 -22.69 -7.94 4.60
C TRP A 12 -23.36 -6.57 4.45
N ARG A 13 -24.13 -6.14 5.43
CA ARG A 13 -24.72 -4.79 5.43
C ARG A 13 -23.62 -3.73 5.61
N GLY A 14 -22.64 -3.98 6.45
CA GLY A 14 -21.48 -3.11 6.63
C GLY A 14 -20.68 -2.96 5.35
N GLU A 15 -20.42 -4.06 4.63
CA GLU A 15 -19.79 -4.04 3.30
C GLU A 15 -20.62 -3.24 2.28
N ALA A 16 -21.94 -3.38 2.29
CA ALA A 16 -22.82 -2.59 1.42
C ALA A 16 -22.75 -1.09 1.74
N TYR A 17 -22.77 -0.72 3.01
CA TYR A 17 -22.59 0.67 3.45
C TYR A 17 -21.22 1.22 3.03
N TYR A 18 -20.16 0.42 3.16
CA TYR A 18 -18.81 0.82 2.73
C TYR A 18 -18.77 1.16 1.23
N ARG A 19 -19.37 0.29 0.40
CA ARG A 19 -19.47 0.52 -1.07
C ARG A 19 -20.27 1.77 -1.42
N LEU A 20 -21.26 2.14 -0.61
CA LEU A 20 -22.02 3.37 -0.75
C LEU A 20 -21.34 4.59 -0.11
N ASN A 21 -20.12 4.41 0.43
CA ASN A 21 -19.34 5.43 1.14
C ASN A 21 -20.05 5.98 2.41
N HIS A 22 -20.96 5.19 3.00
CA HIS A 22 -21.56 5.47 4.31
C HIS A 22 -20.64 4.93 5.41
N LEU A 23 -19.51 5.62 5.64
CA LEU A 23 -18.40 5.10 6.42
C LEU A 23 -18.73 4.83 7.89
N GLU A 24 -19.54 5.67 8.53
CA GLU A 24 -19.93 5.51 9.94
C GLU A 24 -20.85 4.31 10.14
N ASP A 25 -21.84 4.14 9.26
CA ASP A 25 -22.74 2.99 9.28
C ASP A 25 -21.99 1.69 8.99
N ALA A 26 -21.08 1.73 8.03
CA ALA A 26 -20.20 0.61 7.70
C ALA A 26 -19.35 0.20 8.92
N ALA A 27 -18.67 1.15 9.55
CA ALA A 27 -17.84 0.89 10.73
C ALA A 27 -18.65 0.31 11.88
N ARG A 28 -19.85 0.86 12.14
CA ARG A 28 -20.74 0.34 13.17
C ARG A 28 -21.09 -1.12 12.91
N ASP A 29 -21.57 -1.44 11.72
CA ASP A 29 -22.03 -2.79 11.39
C ASP A 29 -20.88 -3.80 11.37
N ILE A 30 -19.73 -3.46 10.81
CA ILE A 30 -18.55 -4.35 10.83
C ILE A 30 -18.08 -4.62 12.28
N ARG A 31 -18.12 -3.63 13.17
CA ARG A 31 -17.82 -3.86 14.60
C ARG A 31 -18.85 -4.77 15.26
N MET A 32 -20.15 -4.62 14.94
CA MET A 32 -21.19 -5.52 15.44
C MET A 32 -20.97 -6.95 14.98
N TYR A 33 -20.48 -7.16 13.73
CA TYR A 33 -20.05 -8.47 13.29
C TYR A 33 -18.93 -9.02 14.17
N LEU A 34 -17.88 -8.26 14.40
CA LEU A 34 -16.74 -8.69 15.22
C LEU A 34 -17.12 -9.02 16.67
N GLU A 35 -18.14 -8.34 17.20
CA GLU A 35 -18.66 -8.58 18.55
C GLU A 35 -19.50 -9.87 18.63
N PHE A 36 -20.38 -10.08 17.65
CA PHE A 36 -21.35 -11.19 17.70
C PHE A 36 -20.85 -12.50 17.07
N THR A 37 -19.86 -12.46 16.19
CA THR A 37 -19.36 -13.69 15.55
C THR A 37 -18.63 -14.58 16.55
N ASN A 38 -18.93 -15.89 16.48
CA ASN A 38 -18.16 -16.90 17.17
C ASN A 38 -17.11 -17.59 16.29
N ILE A 39 -17.06 -17.24 14.98
CA ILE A 39 -16.11 -17.76 14.01
C ILE A 39 -15.00 -16.73 13.77
N LYS A 40 -13.87 -16.90 14.46
CA LYS A 40 -12.75 -15.92 14.45
C LYS A 40 -11.53 -16.40 13.64
N ASN A 41 -11.67 -17.49 12.90
CA ASN A 41 -10.59 -18.11 12.16
C ASN A 41 -10.88 -18.28 10.66
N ASN A 42 -11.90 -17.61 10.14
CA ASN A 42 -12.25 -17.59 8.73
C ASN A 42 -11.76 -16.31 8.04
N GLU A 43 -11.81 -16.33 6.72
CA GLU A 43 -11.41 -15.17 5.89
C GLU A 43 -12.25 -13.93 6.17
N MET A 44 -13.56 -14.09 6.38
CA MET A 44 -14.49 -12.99 6.67
C MET A 44 -14.08 -12.21 7.93
N TYR A 45 -13.63 -12.92 8.97
CA TYR A 45 -13.15 -12.28 10.20
C TYR A 45 -11.89 -11.41 9.95
N GLY A 46 -10.97 -11.92 9.15
CA GLY A 46 -9.81 -11.14 8.71
C GLY A 46 -10.22 -9.92 7.88
N LEU A 47 -11.05 -10.12 6.86
CA LEU A 47 -11.51 -9.04 5.97
C LEU A 47 -12.31 -7.96 6.70
N ALA A 48 -13.00 -8.28 7.79
CA ALA A 48 -13.65 -7.29 8.63
C ALA A 48 -12.66 -6.26 9.20
N HIS A 49 -11.48 -6.71 9.62
CA HIS A 49 -10.40 -5.82 10.09
C HIS A 49 -9.81 -5.00 8.94
N TYR A 50 -9.62 -5.61 7.78
CA TYR A 50 -9.17 -4.92 6.57
C TYR A 50 -10.16 -3.81 6.17
N THR A 51 -11.46 -4.08 6.14
CA THR A 51 -12.49 -3.07 5.83
C THR A 51 -12.50 -1.93 6.85
N LEU A 52 -12.39 -2.23 8.16
CA LEU A 52 -12.27 -1.19 9.19
C LEU A 52 -10.99 -0.35 9.02
N GLY A 53 -9.90 -0.96 8.60
CA GLY A 53 -8.67 -0.27 8.22
C GLY A 53 -8.92 0.75 7.12
N TYR A 54 -9.58 0.36 6.05
CA TYR A 54 -9.92 1.27 4.94
C TYR A 54 -10.89 2.37 5.34
N ILE A 55 -11.88 2.07 6.19
CA ILE A 55 -12.80 3.08 6.70
C ILE A 55 -12.01 4.16 7.46
N ALA A 56 -11.18 3.76 8.42
CA ALA A 56 -10.34 4.68 9.18
C ALA A 56 -9.36 5.45 8.27
N PHE A 57 -8.78 4.79 7.26
CA PHE A 57 -7.89 5.42 6.29
C PHE A 57 -8.61 6.52 5.49
N LYS A 58 -9.81 6.26 4.98
CA LYS A 58 -10.63 7.26 4.29
C LYS A 58 -11.01 8.44 5.19
N GLN A 59 -11.17 8.20 6.48
CA GLN A 59 -11.42 9.22 7.50
C GLN A 59 -10.14 9.96 7.93
N LYS A 60 -8.99 9.61 7.35
CA LYS A 60 -7.65 10.14 7.70
C LYS A 60 -7.23 9.83 9.15
N GLU A 61 -7.83 8.83 9.76
CA GLU A 61 -7.46 8.32 11.08
C GLU A 61 -6.35 7.27 10.96
N TYR A 62 -5.18 7.70 10.49
CA TYR A 62 -4.11 6.80 10.06
C TYR A 62 -3.59 5.87 11.15
N ALA A 63 -3.52 6.31 12.41
CA ALA A 63 -3.12 5.44 13.52
C ALA A 63 -4.13 4.31 13.77
N LYS A 64 -5.42 4.60 13.68
CA LYS A 64 -6.48 3.57 13.78
C LYS A 64 -6.45 2.64 12.57
N ALA A 65 -6.26 3.20 11.38
CA ALA A 65 -6.17 2.42 10.15
C ALA A 65 -5.02 1.40 10.24
N GLU A 66 -3.84 1.84 10.65
CA GLU A 66 -2.68 0.98 10.83
C GLU A 66 -2.97 -0.16 11.82
N ASN A 67 -3.60 0.10 12.96
CA ASN A 67 -3.95 -0.92 13.93
C ASN A 67 -4.89 -1.99 13.35
N TRP A 68 -5.91 -1.59 12.57
CA TRP A 68 -6.82 -2.53 11.90
C TRP A 68 -6.09 -3.36 10.84
N PHE A 69 -5.27 -2.72 10.01
CA PHE A 69 -4.48 -3.41 8.99
C PHE A 69 -3.47 -4.38 9.61
N ALA A 70 -2.76 -3.97 10.67
CA ALA A 70 -1.84 -4.85 11.40
C ALA A 70 -2.56 -6.08 11.94
N ARG A 71 -3.79 -5.92 12.45
CA ARG A 71 -4.59 -7.05 12.91
C ARG A 71 -4.98 -7.99 11.77
N TYR A 72 -5.31 -7.46 10.59
CA TYR A 72 -5.51 -8.30 9.41
C TYR A 72 -4.26 -9.13 9.07
N VAL A 73 -3.08 -8.50 9.07
CA VAL A 73 -1.80 -9.20 8.81
C VAL A 73 -1.56 -10.33 9.80
N GLU A 74 -1.81 -10.12 11.10
CA GLU A 74 -1.70 -11.16 12.13
C GLU A 74 -2.66 -12.34 11.90
N LEU A 75 -3.86 -12.07 11.39
CA LEU A 75 -4.88 -13.07 11.12
C LEU A 75 -4.68 -13.78 9.78
N ALA A 76 -3.90 -13.20 8.87
CA ALA A 76 -3.63 -13.76 7.55
C ALA A 76 -2.85 -15.06 7.67
N LYS A 77 -3.34 -16.10 6.97
CA LYS A 77 -2.71 -17.43 6.90
C LYS A 77 -1.97 -17.59 5.57
N GLU A 78 -1.19 -18.65 5.45
CA GLU A 78 -0.46 -18.99 4.21
C GLU A 78 -1.36 -19.01 2.96
N ASN A 79 -2.62 -19.39 3.12
CA ASN A 79 -3.61 -19.44 2.03
C ASN A 79 -4.38 -18.12 1.83
N SER A 80 -4.05 -17.05 2.54
CA SER A 80 -4.70 -15.75 2.37
C SER A 80 -4.40 -15.17 1.00
N ASN A 81 -5.32 -14.37 0.48
CA ASN A 81 -5.16 -13.70 -0.80
C ASN A 81 -3.95 -12.75 -0.76
N LYS A 82 -2.91 -13.10 -1.50
CA LYS A 82 -1.65 -12.33 -1.52
C LYS A 82 -1.82 -10.90 -2.02
N ALA A 83 -2.75 -10.66 -2.94
CA ALA A 83 -3.03 -9.32 -3.44
C ALA A 83 -3.64 -8.44 -2.33
N VAL A 84 -4.58 -8.97 -1.55
CA VAL A 84 -5.15 -8.25 -0.39
C VAL A 84 -4.11 -8.01 0.69
N LEU A 85 -3.25 -8.99 0.94
CA LEU A 85 -2.17 -8.85 1.92
C LEU A 85 -1.14 -7.80 1.47
N ALA A 86 -0.76 -7.81 0.20
CA ALA A 86 0.13 -6.80 -0.38
C ALA A 86 -0.48 -5.39 -0.32
N ASP A 87 -1.76 -5.25 -0.67
CA ASP A 87 -2.46 -3.97 -0.53
C ASP A 87 -2.50 -3.51 0.93
N THR A 88 -2.71 -4.42 1.87
CA THR A 88 -2.67 -4.10 3.31
C THR A 88 -1.33 -3.51 3.72
N TYR A 89 -0.22 -4.11 3.28
CA TYR A 89 1.11 -3.57 3.55
C TYR A 89 1.32 -2.20 2.87
N ASN A 90 0.83 -2.00 1.65
CA ASN A 90 0.86 -0.67 1.02
C ASN A 90 0.11 0.37 1.85
N ARG A 91 -1.09 0.04 2.35
CA ARG A 91 -1.86 0.96 3.21
C ARG A 91 -1.17 1.21 4.56
N MET A 92 -0.53 0.20 5.15
CA MET A 92 0.31 0.39 6.35
C MET A 92 1.49 1.30 6.05
N GLY A 93 2.14 1.13 4.91
CA GLY A 93 3.20 2.02 4.44
C GLY A 93 2.71 3.47 4.32
N ASP A 94 1.53 3.70 3.75
CA ASP A 94 0.93 5.02 3.66
C ASP A 94 0.65 5.60 5.06
N CYS A 95 0.11 4.81 6.00
CA CYS A 95 -0.12 5.24 7.38
C CYS A 95 1.19 5.64 8.07
N ASN A 96 2.25 4.83 7.90
CA ASN A 96 3.57 5.12 8.44
C ASN A 96 4.20 6.35 7.79
N PHE A 97 3.99 6.54 6.48
CA PHE A 97 4.42 7.74 5.78
C PHE A 97 3.78 9.00 6.37
N TYR A 98 2.46 9.02 6.55
CA TYR A 98 1.77 10.17 7.16
C TYR A 98 2.19 10.42 8.61
N ALA A 99 2.55 9.37 9.34
CA ALA A 99 3.12 9.46 10.69
C ALA A 99 4.61 9.84 10.70
N ARG A 100 5.23 10.04 9.53
CA ARG A 100 6.67 10.31 9.33
C ARG A 100 7.60 9.21 9.86
N ARG A 101 7.10 8.00 9.97
CA ARG A 101 7.88 6.79 10.27
C ARG A 101 8.38 6.18 8.95
N PHE A 102 9.39 6.83 8.36
CA PHE A 102 9.83 6.50 7.00
C PHE A 102 10.52 5.14 6.89
N ALA A 103 11.22 4.70 7.91
CA ALA A 103 11.86 3.37 7.92
C ALA A 103 10.82 2.25 7.91
N GLU A 104 9.77 2.38 8.72
CA GLU A 104 8.65 1.44 8.76
C GLU A 104 7.87 1.46 7.44
N ALA A 105 7.60 2.65 6.90
CA ALA A 105 6.94 2.79 5.60
C ALA A 105 7.72 2.08 4.48
N GLN A 106 9.03 2.24 4.45
CA GLN A 106 9.90 1.57 3.48
C GLN A 106 9.80 0.05 3.59
N GLN A 107 9.82 -0.50 4.81
CA GLN A 107 9.68 -1.93 5.03
C GLN A 107 8.32 -2.47 4.57
N ASP A 108 7.24 -1.73 4.83
CA ASP A 108 5.90 -2.10 4.42
C ASP A 108 5.76 -2.13 2.89
N TYR A 109 6.23 -1.10 2.19
CA TYR A 109 6.20 -1.07 0.73
C TYR A 109 7.06 -2.17 0.10
N SER A 110 8.26 -2.41 0.65
CA SER A 110 9.13 -3.51 0.21
C SER A 110 8.43 -4.87 0.37
N LYS A 111 7.75 -5.08 1.49
CA LYS A 111 6.99 -6.31 1.76
C LYS A 111 5.83 -6.48 0.79
N ALA A 112 5.10 -5.41 0.48
CA ALA A 112 4.01 -5.42 -0.50
C ALA A 112 4.50 -5.86 -1.89
N ALA A 113 5.61 -5.29 -2.38
CA ALA A 113 6.19 -5.65 -3.67
C ALA A 113 6.64 -7.12 -3.75
N GLN A 114 7.12 -7.68 -2.62
CA GLN A 114 7.51 -9.10 -2.56
C GLN A 114 6.31 -10.05 -2.56
N LEU A 115 5.20 -9.66 -1.92
CA LEU A 115 4.00 -10.48 -1.80
C LEU A 115 3.22 -10.59 -3.09
N ASP A 116 3.08 -9.49 -3.82
CA ASP A 116 2.42 -9.44 -5.11
C ASP A 116 3.27 -8.69 -6.15
N PRO A 117 4.22 -9.39 -6.78
CA PRO A 117 5.04 -8.77 -7.82
C PRO A 117 4.25 -8.29 -9.04
N SER A 118 3.04 -8.81 -9.27
CA SER A 118 2.23 -8.41 -10.44
C SER A 118 1.74 -6.96 -10.36
N LEU A 119 1.63 -6.41 -9.16
CA LEU A 119 1.22 -5.03 -8.86
C LEU A 119 2.29 -4.28 -8.07
N GLY A 120 3.54 -4.72 -8.18
CA GLY A 120 4.65 -4.20 -7.36
C GLY A 120 5.17 -2.83 -7.78
N ASP A 121 4.81 -2.31 -8.94
CA ASP A 121 5.31 -1.02 -9.45
C ASP A 121 4.92 0.16 -8.53
N TYR A 122 3.68 0.21 -8.03
CA TYR A 122 3.28 1.19 -7.02
C TYR A 122 4.13 1.09 -5.76
N SER A 123 4.27 -0.12 -5.23
CA SER A 123 5.02 -0.37 -4.00
C SER A 123 6.49 0.05 -4.14
N LEU A 124 7.12 -0.30 -5.25
CA LEU A 124 8.51 0.09 -5.55
C LEU A 124 8.66 1.61 -5.70
N TYR A 125 7.69 2.27 -6.35
CA TYR A 125 7.73 3.72 -6.49
C TYR A 125 7.63 4.42 -5.14
N GLN A 126 6.71 4.00 -4.28
CA GLN A 126 6.57 4.53 -2.93
C GLN A 126 7.79 4.23 -2.05
N GLU A 127 8.35 3.01 -2.14
CA GLU A 127 9.59 2.65 -1.45
C GLU A 127 10.74 3.58 -1.85
N ALA A 128 10.93 3.81 -3.15
CA ALA A 128 11.95 4.72 -3.67
C ALA A 128 11.75 6.15 -3.16
N PHE A 129 10.49 6.61 -3.07
CA PHE A 129 10.18 7.93 -2.56
C PHE A 129 10.60 8.09 -1.09
N VAL A 130 10.24 7.14 -0.23
CA VAL A 130 10.62 7.18 1.20
C VAL A 130 12.12 7.05 1.41
N LEU A 131 12.82 6.22 0.61
CA LEU A 131 14.29 6.13 0.63
C LEU A 131 14.94 7.49 0.32
N GLY A 132 14.38 8.23 -0.62
CA GLY A 132 14.82 9.60 -0.92
C GLY A 132 14.65 10.55 0.27
N LEU A 133 13.55 10.45 1.01
CA LEU A 133 13.31 11.24 2.24
C LEU A 133 14.32 10.89 3.34
N GLN A 134 14.77 9.66 3.40
CA GLN A 134 15.81 9.19 4.31
C GLN A 134 17.23 9.52 3.80
N LYS A 135 17.35 10.12 2.62
CA LYS A 135 18.63 10.41 1.92
C LYS A 135 19.43 9.14 1.57
N ASP A 136 18.78 8.00 1.52
CA ASP A 136 19.35 6.77 0.98
C ASP A 136 19.20 6.76 -0.55
N TYR A 137 20.07 7.53 -1.21
CA TYR A 137 20.01 7.69 -2.67
C TYR A 137 20.46 6.42 -3.42
N LEU A 138 21.37 5.64 -2.85
CA LEU A 138 21.78 4.35 -3.43
C LEU A 138 20.62 3.35 -3.39
N GLY A 139 19.97 3.21 -2.24
CA GLY A 139 18.77 2.38 -2.10
C GLY A 139 17.65 2.83 -3.04
N LYS A 140 17.41 4.14 -3.13
CA LYS A 140 16.43 4.73 -4.05
C LYS A 140 16.71 4.34 -5.50
N ILE A 141 17.95 4.50 -5.96
CA ILE A 141 18.36 4.15 -7.34
C ILE A 141 18.19 2.65 -7.59
N HIS A 142 18.56 1.80 -6.63
CA HIS A 142 18.38 0.35 -6.75
C HIS A 142 16.90 -0.02 -6.97
N VAL A 143 16.00 0.52 -6.16
CA VAL A 143 14.55 0.26 -6.26
C VAL A 143 13.97 0.82 -7.55
N LEU A 144 14.37 2.04 -7.97
CA LEU A 144 13.93 2.62 -9.25
C LEU A 144 14.42 1.82 -10.46
N ASN A 145 15.64 1.31 -10.44
CA ASN A 145 16.13 0.44 -11.50
C ASN A 145 15.32 -0.86 -11.60
N LYS A 146 14.91 -1.42 -10.46
CA LYS A 146 14.02 -2.57 -10.45
C LYS A 146 12.66 -2.24 -11.07
N LEU A 147 12.06 -1.11 -10.71
CA LEU A 147 10.80 -0.66 -11.31
C LEU A 147 10.93 -0.48 -12.83
N ILE A 148 11.96 0.25 -13.27
CA ILE A 148 12.18 0.55 -14.69
C ILE A 148 12.39 -0.73 -15.49
N GLY A 149 13.14 -1.71 -14.96
CA GLY A 149 13.47 -2.95 -15.65
C GLY A 149 12.36 -4.01 -15.64
N GLU A 150 11.68 -4.17 -14.52
CA GLU A 150 10.69 -5.23 -14.33
C GLU A 150 9.25 -4.82 -14.73
N TYR A 151 8.96 -3.51 -14.78
CA TYR A 151 7.61 -2.99 -15.07
C TYR A 151 7.62 -2.00 -16.26
N PRO A 152 7.99 -2.44 -17.46
CA PRO A 152 8.19 -1.54 -18.61
C PRO A 152 6.92 -0.81 -19.07
N THR A 153 5.73 -1.30 -18.70
CA THR A 153 4.43 -0.69 -18.99
C THR A 153 3.81 0.07 -17.83
N SER A 154 4.55 0.23 -16.73
CA SER A 154 4.07 0.96 -15.57
C SER A 154 3.83 2.44 -15.88
N GLN A 155 2.78 2.99 -15.30
CA GLN A 155 2.51 4.43 -15.34
C GLN A 155 3.57 5.27 -14.60
N TYR A 156 4.43 4.64 -13.80
CA TYR A 156 5.50 5.31 -13.04
C TYR A 156 6.85 5.31 -13.76
N GLN A 157 6.91 4.92 -15.03
CA GLN A 157 8.19 4.80 -15.76
C GLN A 157 8.90 6.15 -15.94
N ASP A 158 8.18 7.18 -16.34
CA ASP A 158 8.72 8.52 -16.53
C ASP A 158 9.10 9.17 -15.19
N ASP A 159 8.23 9.10 -14.20
CA ASP A 159 8.54 9.54 -12.83
C ASP A 159 9.77 8.82 -12.27
N ALA A 160 9.90 7.51 -12.49
CA ALA A 160 11.03 6.73 -12.01
C ALA A 160 12.35 7.15 -12.66
N LEU A 161 12.35 7.43 -13.97
CA LEU A 161 13.52 7.94 -14.68
C LEU A 161 13.92 9.33 -14.18
N TYR A 162 12.96 10.20 -13.96
CA TYR A 162 13.18 11.54 -13.41
C TYR A 162 13.77 11.46 -12.00
N GLU A 163 13.15 10.70 -11.11
CA GLU A 163 13.60 10.54 -9.72
C GLU A 163 14.98 9.85 -9.63
N ARG A 164 15.29 8.94 -10.55
CA ARG A 164 16.62 8.34 -10.66
C ARG A 164 17.68 9.39 -11.05
N GLY A 165 17.36 10.22 -12.03
CA GLY A 165 18.24 11.33 -12.43
C GLY A 165 18.50 12.29 -11.28
N ARG A 166 17.44 12.68 -10.55
CA ARG A 166 17.56 13.54 -9.36
C ARG A 166 18.42 12.90 -8.27
N ALA A 167 18.27 11.60 -8.02
CA ALA A 167 19.07 10.89 -7.03
C ALA A 167 20.57 10.91 -7.40
N TYR A 168 20.89 10.72 -8.67
CA TYR A 168 22.28 10.86 -9.14
C TYR A 168 22.83 12.29 -8.98
N VAL A 169 22.02 13.31 -9.24
CA VAL A 169 22.42 14.71 -8.97
C VAL A 169 22.75 14.91 -7.49
N MET A 170 21.91 14.38 -6.58
CA MET A 170 22.16 14.46 -5.14
C MET A 170 23.42 13.73 -4.68
N MET A 171 23.88 12.77 -5.46
CA MET A 171 25.14 12.03 -5.25
C MET A 171 26.32 12.65 -5.98
N GLU A 172 26.12 13.79 -6.66
CA GLU A 172 27.12 14.47 -7.50
C GLU A 172 27.60 13.61 -8.70
N ASP A 173 26.86 12.54 -9.06
CA ASP A 173 27.10 11.73 -10.24
C ASP A 173 26.37 12.32 -11.45
N ASN A 174 26.91 13.43 -11.94
CA ASN A 174 26.28 14.18 -13.03
C ASN A 174 26.24 13.40 -14.35
N SER A 175 27.18 12.48 -14.58
CA SER A 175 27.20 11.67 -15.80
C SER A 175 25.98 10.75 -15.88
N ARG A 176 25.72 9.97 -14.82
CA ARG A 176 24.54 9.08 -14.76
C ARG A 176 23.23 9.86 -14.64
N ALA A 177 23.25 11.05 -14.03
CA ALA A 177 22.09 11.94 -14.02
C ALA A 177 21.70 12.36 -15.45
N ILE A 178 22.66 12.79 -16.25
CA ILE A 178 22.44 13.15 -17.67
C ILE A 178 21.88 11.96 -18.44
N ASP A 179 22.42 10.77 -18.25
CA ASP A 179 21.93 9.56 -18.94
C ASP A 179 20.48 9.25 -18.58
N SER A 180 20.11 9.38 -17.30
CA SER A 180 18.73 9.17 -16.85
C SER A 180 17.76 10.19 -17.44
N PHE A 181 18.11 11.47 -17.47
CA PHE A 181 17.27 12.51 -18.07
C PHE A 181 17.18 12.40 -19.59
N ARG A 182 18.28 12.00 -20.24
CA ARG A 182 18.27 11.73 -21.68
C ARG A 182 17.35 10.54 -22.02
N GLU A 183 17.38 9.48 -21.23
CA GLU A 183 16.47 8.34 -21.38
C GLU A 183 15.01 8.77 -21.23
N LEU A 184 14.70 9.59 -20.23
CA LEU A 184 13.36 10.16 -20.03
C LEU A 184 12.89 10.95 -21.26
N LEU A 185 13.69 11.91 -21.72
CA LEU A 185 13.33 12.76 -22.86
C LEU A 185 13.15 11.96 -24.16
N ASN A 186 13.89 10.88 -24.33
CA ASN A 186 13.78 10.03 -25.52
C ASN A 186 12.57 9.09 -25.49
N LYS A 187 12.29 8.49 -24.32
CA LYS A 187 11.19 7.52 -24.19
C LYS A 187 9.82 8.17 -23.97
N PHE A 188 9.81 9.31 -23.29
CA PHE A 188 8.58 9.99 -22.85
C PHE A 188 8.63 11.49 -23.19
N PRO A 189 8.72 11.87 -24.49
CA PRO A 189 8.88 13.26 -24.90
C PRO A 189 7.70 14.17 -24.50
N GLU A 190 6.53 13.58 -24.25
CA GLU A 190 5.31 14.30 -23.85
C GLU A 190 5.07 14.24 -22.32
N SER A 191 6.02 13.69 -21.55
CA SER A 191 5.87 13.63 -20.09
C SER A 191 5.88 15.03 -19.48
N SER A 192 5.09 15.20 -18.45
CA SER A 192 4.97 16.46 -17.68
C SER A 192 5.90 16.53 -16.44
N VAL A 193 6.69 15.48 -16.20
CA VAL A 193 7.68 15.47 -15.12
C VAL A 193 8.98 16.16 -15.49
#